data_0c8a5d0bc29e9c40d89c65a9e798cb8b
#
_entry.id   0c8a5d0bc29e9c40d89c65a9e798cb8b
#
_cell.length_a   1.000
_cell.length_b   1.000
_cell.length_c   1.000
_cell.angle_alpha   90.00
_cell.angle_beta   90.00
_cell.angle_gamma   90.00
#
_symmetry.space_group_name_H-M   'P 1'
#
loop_
_entity.id
_entity.type
_entity.pdbx_description
1 polymer ?
#
loop_
_entity_poly.entity_id
_entity_poly.type
_entity_poly.pdbx_seq_one_letter_code
_entity_poly.pdbx_strand_id
1 'polypeptide(L)'
;MHITDKQQKNKMEIIAKQQKTTTRQVLADVYEEINWAYLAKNYFGKSRSWLYHKFSGTNNGAADDFSDVDREQLKSSLQDIAERIRQAADRL
;
A
#
# COMPACT_ATOMS: atom_id res chain seq x y z
N MET A 1 17.54 -29.64 -5.11
CA MET A 1 17.03 -29.32 -5.01
C MET A 1 16.40 -28.89 -4.68
N HIS A 2 16.78 -28.75 -4.91
CA HIS A 2 16.08 -28.12 -4.81
C HIS A 2 15.56 -27.65 -4.34
N ILE A 3 16.02 -27.56 -4.77
CA ILE A 3 15.42 -27.01 -4.55
C ILE A 3 14.96 -26.56 -3.95
N THR A 4 15.35 -26.60 -4.30
CA THR A 4 14.77 -26.00 -3.94
C THR A 4 14.46 -25.48 -3.25
N ASP A 5 14.88 -25.64 -3.65
CA ASP A 5 14.39 -25.04 -3.14
C ASP A 5 14.11 -24.50 -2.47
N LYS A 6 14.36 -24.56 -2.82
CA LYS A 6 13.96 -24.01 -2.52
C LYS A 6 13.62 -23.54 -1.78
N GLN A 7 14.01 -23.70 -2.07
CA GLN A 7 13.52 -23.24 -1.66
C GLN A 7 13.25 -22.75 -0.87
N GLN A 8 13.75 -22.96 -1.14
CA GLN A 8 13.32 -22.45 -0.69
C GLN A 8 12.88 -21.95 0.12
N LYS A 9 13.17 -22.19 0.01
CA LYS A 9 12.66 -21.64 0.44
C LYS A 9 12.21 -21.30 1.35
N ASN A 10 12.66 -21.56 1.37
CA ASN A 10 12.13 -21.17 2.04
C ASN A 10 12.07 -20.81 2.98
N LYS A 11 12.43 -20.87 2.96
CA LYS A 11 12.35 -20.51 3.70
C LYS A 11 12.31 -19.88 4.41
N MET A 12 12.63 -19.77 4.10
CA MET A 12 12.52 -19.11 4.59
C MET A 12 11.96 -18.54 5.09
N GLU A 13 11.99 -18.55 4.92
CA GLU A 13 11.41 -17.93 5.18
C GLU A 13 11.06 -17.52 6.03
N ILE A 14 11.30 -17.56 5.89
CA ILE A 14 11.03 -17.16 6.78
C ILE A 14 11.17 -16.40 7.52
N ILE A 15 11.80 -15.98 7.24
CA ILE A 15 11.78 -15.20 7.89
C ILE A 15 11.39 -14.16 7.90
N ALA A 16 11.44 -14.17 7.23
CA ALA A 16 11.08 -13.08 7.09
C ALA A 16 10.04 -12.61 7.60
N LYS A 17 10.02 -13.05 7.67
CA LYS A 17 9.30 -12.65 8.23
C LYS A 17 9.11 -12.02 9.12
N GLN A 18 9.39 -12.04 9.00
CA GLN A 18 9.50 -11.31 10.02
C GLN A 18 9.66 -9.95 9.77
N GLN A 19 10.31 -9.53 8.83
CA GLN A 19 10.36 -8.21 8.36
C GLN A 19 9.08 -7.90 7.69
N LYS A 20 8.27 -7.07 8.29
CA LYS A 20 7.06 -6.63 7.64
C LYS A 20 7.38 -5.58 6.62
N THR A 21 6.90 -5.74 5.41
CA THR A 21 6.97 -4.71 4.39
C THR A 21 5.97 -3.62 4.74
N THR A 22 6.41 -2.37 4.81
CA THR A 22 5.51 -1.27 5.13
C THR A 22 4.59 -1.00 3.95
N THR A 23 3.46 -0.37 4.23
CA THR A 23 2.52 0.00 3.17
C THR A 23 3.19 0.90 2.15
N ARG A 24 3.99 1.86 2.62
CA ARG A 24 4.73 2.75 1.73
C ARG A 24 5.66 1.98 0.79
N GLN A 25 6.33 0.95 1.31
CA GLN A 25 7.24 0.13 0.50
C GLN A 25 6.50 -0.69 -0.55
N VAL A 26 5.34 -1.22 -0.18
CA VAL A 26 4.51 -1.98 -1.12
C VAL A 26 4.13 -1.10 -2.30
N LEU A 27 3.91 0.19 -2.05
CA LEU A 27 3.43 1.12 -3.07
C LEU A 27 4.55 1.88 -3.77
N ALA A 28 5.81 1.53 -3.49
CA ALA A 28 6.96 2.32 -3.99
C ALA A 28 6.92 2.52 -5.50
N ASP A 29 6.52 1.50 -6.24
CA ASP A 29 6.50 1.56 -7.70
C ASP A 29 5.54 2.62 -8.24
N VAL A 30 4.42 2.82 -7.57
CA VAL A 30 3.38 3.72 -8.06
C VAL A 30 3.18 4.94 -7.19
N TYR A 31 3.95 5.07 -6.12
CA TYR A 31 3.72 6.10 -5.13
C TYR A 31 3.68 7.51 -5.72
N GLU A 32 4.62 7.80 -6.61
CA GLU A 32 4.72 9.13 -7.21
C GLU A 32 3.65 9.41 -8.24
N GLU A 33 2.98 8.36 -8.75
CA GLU A 33 1.95 8.51 -9.78
C GLU A 33 0.55 8.73 -9.23
N ILE A 34 0.37 8.55 -7.93
CA ILE A 34 -0.97 8.60 -7.33
C ILE A 34 -1.21 9.98 -6.71
N ASN A 35 -2.38 10.53 -6.97
CA ASN A 35 -2.80 11.78 -6.32
C ASN A 35 -3.36 11.43 -4.94
N TRP A 36 -2.48 11.44 -3.94
CA TRP A 36 -2.86 11.01 -2.59
C TRP A 36 -3.85 11.96 -1.92
N ALA A 37 -3.80 13.26 -2.27
CA ALA A 37 -4.77 14.22 -1.74
C ALA A 37 -6.18 13.87 -2.20
N TYR A 38 -6.32 13.52 -3.48
CA TYR A 38 -7.60 13.10 -4.04
C TYR A 38 -8.09 11.83 -3.35
N LEU A 39 -7.19 10.86 -3.21
CA LEU A 39 -7.54 9.58 -2.61
C LEU A 39 -7.98 9.74 -1.16
N ALA A 40 -7.23 10.55 -0.40
CA ALA A 40 -7.58 10.77 1.01
C ALA A 40 -8.97 11.39 1.12
N LYS A 41 -9.23 12.40 0.31
CA LYS A 41 -10.50 13.12 0.39
C LYS A 41 -11.68 12.27 -0.09
N ASN A 42 -11.51 11.60 -1.22
CA ASN A 42 -12.65 10.97 -1.89
C ASN A 42 -12.90 9.53 -1.48
N TYR A 43 -11.90 8.84 -0.95
CA TYR A 43 -12.06 7.45 -0.53
C TYR A 43 -12.05 7.27 0.98
N PHE A 44 -11.40 8.18 1.71
CA PHE A 44 -11.31 8.09 3.16
C PHE A 44 -12.08 9.20 3.88
N GLY A 45 -12.44 10.27 3.16
CA GLY A 45 -13.05 11.42 3.80
C GLY A 45 -12.10 12.10 4.76
N LYS A 46 -10.81 12.05 4.47
CA LYS A 46 -9.76 12.58 5.35
C LYS A 46 -8.89 13.56 4.58
N SER A 47 -8.01 14.26 5.32
CA SER A 47 -7.07 15.17 4.71
C SER A 47 -5.86 14.43 4.17
N ARG A 48 -5.14 15.11 3.28
CA ARG A 48 -3.87 14.60 2.77
C ARG A 48 -2.88 14.37 3.91
N SER A 49 -2.86 15.27 4.90
CA SER A 49 -1.98 15.13 6.06
C SER A 49 -2.25 13.84 6.84
N TRP A 50 -3.54 13.51 6.99
CA TRP A 50 -3.91 12.27 7.67
C TRP A 50 -3.27 11.08 6.97
N LEU A 51 -3.36 11.05 5.64
CA LEU A 51 -2.82 9.94 4.87
C LEU A 51 -1.30 9.89 4.95
N TYR A 52 -0.64 11.06 4.88
CA TYR A 52 0.81 11.14 5.01
C TYR A 52 1.30 10.58 6.34
N HIS A 53 0.59 10.87 7.43
CA HIS A 53 0.97 10.33 8.72
C HIS A 53 0.88 8.82 8.73
N LYS A 54 -0.15 8.26 8.07
CA LYS A 54 -0.26 6.80 7.95
C LYS A 54 0.90 6.21 7.18
N PHE A 55 1.32 6.86 6.11
CA PHE A 55 2.46 6.39 5.32
C PHE A 55 3.77 6.52 6.10
N SER A 56 3.94 7.57 6.87
CA SER A 56 5.17 7.76 7.65
C SER A 56 5.20 6.87 8.89
N GLY A 57 4.02 6.42 9.33
CA GLY A 57 3.91 5.58 10.50
C GLY A 57 3.90 6.36 11.81
N THR A 58 3.93 7.70 11.76
CA THR A 58 3.96 8.52 12.97
C THR A 58 3.13 9.77 12.82
N ASN A 59 2.68 10.30 13.95
CA ASN A 59 1.98 11.56 14.02
C ASN A 59 2.42 12.24 15.30
N ASN A 60 3.21 13.33 15.18
CA ASN A 60 3.78 14.05 16.32
C ASN A 60 4.57 13.11 17.24
N GLY A 61 5.31 12.19 16.65
CA GLY A 61 6.15 11.26 17.40
C GLY A 61 5.44 10.03 17.92
N ALA A 62 4.10 9.96 17.81
CA ALA A 62 3.35 8.77 18.21
C ALA A 62 3.13 7.86 17.03
N ALA A 63 3.06 6.56 17.25
CA ALA A 63 2.78 5.60 16.19
C ALA A 63 1.41 5.88 15.59
N ASP A 64 1.33 5.90 14.25
CA ASP A 64 0.10 6.20 13.54
C ASP A 64 0.12 5.52 12.18
N ASP A 65 0.06 4.20 12.19
CA ASP A 65 0.11 3.40 10.98
C ASP A 65 -1.28 3.03 10.52
N PHE A 66 -1.37 2.45 9.32
CA PHE A 66 -2.65 1.94 8.80
C PHE A 66 -3.14 0.78 9.65
N SER A 67 -4.41 0.85 10.04
CA SER A 67 -5.08 -0.30 10.64
C SER A 67 -5.38 -1.31 9.53
N ASP A 68 -5.80 -2.52 9.91
CA ASP A 68 -6.18 -3.52 8.92
C ASP A 68 -7.36 -3.04 8.09
N VAL A 69 -8.32 -2.35 8.71
CA VAL A 69 -9.47 -1.78 8.00
C VAL A 69 -9.00 -0.73 7.01
N ASP A 70 -8.09 0.15 7.44
CA ASP A 70 -7.56 1.19 6.55
C ASP A 70 -6.79 0.59 5.38
N ARG A 71 -6.06 -0.48 5.61
CA ARG A 71 -5.31 -1.13 4.54
C ARG A 71 -6.25 -1.74 3.50
N GLU A 72 -7.35 -2.35 3.96
CA GLU A 72 -8.35 -2.90 3.04
C GLU A 72 -9.02 -1.79 2.25
N GLN A 73 -9.31 -0.68 2.88
CA GLN A 73 -9.90 0.46 2.19
C GLN A 73 -8.94 1.05 1.16
N LEU A 74 -7.66 1.13 1.51
CA LEU A 74 -6.63 1.61 0.59
C LEU A 74 -6.54 0.69 -0.62
N LYS A 75 -6.55 -0.61 -0.39
CA LYS A 75 -6.51 -1.60 -1.46
C LYS A 75 -7.70 -1.41 -2.41
N SER A 76 -8.90 -1.32 -1.87
CA SER A 76 -10.10 -1.12 -2.68
C SER A 76 -10.06 0.16 -3.47
N SER A 77 -9.56 1.23 -2.83
CA SER A 77 -9.45 2.55 -3.47
C SER A 77 -8.53 2.49 -4.67
N LEU A 78 -7.38 1.85 -4.49
CA LEU A 78 -6.40 1.75 -5.57
C LEU A 78 -6.91 0.87 -6.71
N GLN A 79 -7.61 -0.21 -6.37
CA GLN A 79 -8.20 -1.06 -7.39
C GLN A 79 -9.28 -0.34 -8.17
N ASP A 80 -10.06 0.51 -7.51
CA ASP A 80 -11.08 1.31 -8.18
C ASP A 80 -10.44 2.32 -9.14
N ILE A 81 -9.40 3.01 -8.67
CA ILE A 81 -8.68 3.97 -9.52
C ILE A 81 -8.05 3.25 -10.71
N ALA A 82 -7.44 2.10 -10.48
CA ALA A 82 -6.81 1.32 -11.55
C ALA A 82 -7.83 0.93 -12.61
N GLU A 83 -9.01 0.50 -12.18
CA GLU A 83 -10.05 0.10 -13.12
C GLU A 83 -10.55 1.30 -13.94
N ARG A 84 -10.72 2.45 -13.29
CA ARG A 84 -11.13 3.66 -13.99
C ARG A 84 -10.09 4.10 -15.01
N ILE A 85 -8.82 3.97 -14.66
CA ILE A 85 -7.74 4.29 -15.60
C ILE A 85 -7.79 3.34 -16.79
N ARG A 86 -7.96 2.05 -16.53
CA ARG A 86 -8.02 1.06 -17.59
C ARG A 86 -9.18 1.35 -18.54
N GLN A 87 -10.34 1.67 -17.99
CA GLN A 87 -11.51 2.00 -18.81
C GLN A 87 -11.28 3.23 -19.66
N ALA A 88 -10.63 4.24 -19.10
CA ALA A 88 -10.32 5.44 -19.86
C ALA A 88 -9.33 5.14 -20.98
N ALA A 89 -8.32 4.34 -20.67
CA ALA A 89 -7.32 3.96 -21.68
C ALA A 89 -7.97 3.18 -22.82
N ASP A 90 -8.94 2.32 -22.50
CA ASP A 90 -9.64 1.52 -23.51
C ASP A 90 -10.43 2.38 -24.49
N ARG A 91 -10.78 3.61 -24.08
CA ARG A 91 -11.51 4.53 -24.96
C ARG A 91 -10.58 5.39 -25.82
N LEU A 92 -9.31 5.32 -25.59
CA LEU A 92 -8.35 6.02 -26.43
C LEU A 92 -8.11 5.24 -27.71
#